data_a7368d43103fbcef17e99f33f97d96c5
#
_entry.id   a7368d43103fbcef17e99f33f97d96c5
#
_cell.length_a   1.000
_cell.length_b   1.000
_cell.length_c   1.000
_cell.angle_alpha   90.00
_cell.angle_beta   90.00
_cell.angle_gamma   90.00
#
_symmetry.space_group_name_H-M   'P 1'
#
loop_
_entity.id
_entity.type
_entity.pdbx_description
1 polymer ?
#
loop_
_entity_poly.entity_id
_entity_poly.type
_entity_poly.pdbx_seq_one_letter_code
_entity_poly.pdbx_strand_id
1 'polypeptide(L)'
;VVTVIAIMDEPLGTVMETSDFIYTAFIRFSLVMIGVLCALVINLFVIPPKYEDKMYNHSVSITSDIFKWIRLELNGASDAMSIRKDVKELDKRVQKLETMYSWFKEERPYFRKTTYSDLRKKILFKQMILMTRKAYIVLSNLNRLENDYKYVSDDFTNRIRIEMDQLMAYHEQVFLKIAGKMPPE
;
A
#
# COMPACT_ATOMS: atom_id res chain seq x y z
N VAL A 1 25.97 -18.98 -3.77
CA VAL A 1 27.15 -18.55 -4.54
C VAL A 1 28.38 -18.54 -3.66
N VAL A 2 28.37 -17.88 -2.48
CA VAL A 2 29.53 -17.80 -1.54
C VAL A 2 29.95 -19.21 -1.07
N THR A 3 29.00 -20.12 -0.81
CA THR A 3 29.27 -21.46 -0.33
C THR A 3 29.95 -22.34 -1.40
N VAL A 4 29.60 -22.16 -2.67
CA VAL A 4 30.21 -22.89 -3.81
C VAL A 4 31.65 -22.41 -4.04
N ILE A 5 31.90 -21.09 -3.92
CA ILE A 5 33.24 -20.51 -4.04
C ILE A 5 34.16 -21.02 -2.93
N ALA A 6 33.66 -21.10 -1.68
CA ALA A 6 34.44 -21.61 -0.55
C ALA A 6 34.79 -23.10 -0.66
N ILE A 7 34.04 -23.88 -1.44
CA ILE A 7 34.37 -25.32 -1.71
C ILE A 7 35.44 -25.44 -2.79
N MET A 8 35.49 -24.49 -3.75
CA MET A 8 36.47 -24.53 -4.85
C MET A 8 37.85 -23.94 -4.51
N ASP A 9 38.00 -23.24 -3.40
CA ASP A 9 39.25 -22.53 -3.04
C ASP A 9 40.19 -23.41 -2.15
N GLU A 10 39.85 -24.68 -1.91
CA GLU A 10 40.80 -25.61 -1.30
C GLU A 10 41.78 -26.16 -2.33
N PRO A 11 43.10 -26.15 -2.04
CA PRO A 11 44.12 -26.62 -2.98
C PRO A 11 43.91 -28.10 -3.31
N LEU A 12 43.82 -28.39 -4.61
CA LEU A 12 43.66 -29.72 -5.24
C LEU A 12 44.83 -30.70 -4.95
N GLY A 13 45.35 -30.73 -3.78
CA GLY A 13 46.54 -31.47 -3.42
C GLY A 13 46.44 -32.50 -2.31
N THR A 14 45.38 -32.46 -1.52
CA THR A 14 45.13 -33.45 -0.46
C THR A 14 44.02 -34.38 -0.91
N VAL A 15 44.35 -35.70 -1.01
CA VAL A 15 43.33 -36.75 -1.15
C VAL A 15 42.51 -36.76 0.10
N MET A 16 41.53 -35.87 0.21
CA MET A 16 40.51 -35.92 1.23
C MET A 16 39.78 -37.25 1.07
N GLU A 17 39.81 -38.07 2.12
CA GLU A 17 38.93 -39.25 2.13
C GLU A 17 37.50 -38.77 1.88
N THR A 18 36.77 -39.51 1.06
CA THR A 18 35.41 -39.14 0.65
C THR A 18 34.48 -38.88 1.84
N SER A 19 34.78 -39.51 2.98
CA SER A 19 34.12 -39.30 4.27
C SER A 19 34.28 -37.87 4.83
N ASP A 20 35.49 -37.29 4.76
CA ASP A 20 35.76 -35.95 5.27
C ASP A 20 35.12 -34.86 4.44
N PHE A 21 35.06 -35.09 3.13
CA PHE A 21 34.34 -34.18 2.24
C PHE A 21 32.82 -34.17 2.52
N ILE A 22 32.21 -35.35 2.69
CA ILE A 22 30.79 -35.51 3.02
C ILE A 22 30.48 -34.85 4.38
N TYR A 23 31.35 -35.09 5.38
CA TYR A 23 31.21 -34.53 6.71
C TYR A 23 31.27 -33.00 6.70
N THR A 24 32.24 -32.43 6.00
CA THR A 24 32.41 -30.99 5.85
C THR A 24 31.22 -30.35 5.12
N ALA A 25 30.73 -30.98 4.05
CA ALA A 25 29.55 -30.54 3.31
C ALA A 25 28.30 -30.56 4.19
N PHE A 26 28.12 -31.59 5.01
CA PHE A 26 27.00 -31.72 5.94
C PHE A 26 27.01 -30.65 7.01
N ILE A 27 28.17 -30.34 7.59
CA ILE A 27 28.31 -29.24 8.58
C ILE A 27 27.94 -27.90 7.95
N ARG A 28 28.47 -27.61 6.77
CA ARG A 28 28.16 -26.34 6.06
C ARG A 28 26.67 -26.23 5.74
N PHE A 29 26.06 -27.31 5.26
CA PHE A 29 24.62 -27.37 5.01
C PHE A 29 23.81 -27.11 6.30
N SER A 30 24.18 -27.74 7.40
CA SER A 30 23.52 -27.58 8.70
C SER A 30 23.60 -26.15 9.21
N LEU A 31 24.77 -25.50 9.08
CA LEU A 31 24.95 -24.09 9.46
C LEU A 31 24.05 -23.15 8.64
N VAL A 32 23.96 -23.38 7.32
CA VAL A 32 23.07 -22.61 6.45
C VAL A 32 21.61 -22.81 6.85
N MET A 33 21.19 -24.05 7.10
CA MET A 33 19.83 -24.37 7.55
C MET A 33 19.48 -23.70 8.87
N ILE A 34 20.40 -23.72 9.85
CA ILE A 34 20.20 -23.02 11.13
C ILE A 34 20.04 -21.51 10.90
N GLY A 35 20.90 -20.91 10.06
CA GLY A 35 20.80 -19.48 9.72
C GLY A 35 19.46 -19.12 9.09
N VAL A 36 18.97 -19.92 8.13
CA VAL A 36 17.67 -19.73 7.49
C VAL A 36 16.54 -19.87 8.50
N LEU A 37 16.57 -20.89 9.36
CA LEU A 37 15.57 -21.09 10.41
C LEU A 37 15.54 -19.92 11.40
N CYS A 38 16.70 -19.47 11.87
CA CYS A 38 16.79 -18.29 12.75
C CYS A 38 16.23 -17.03 12.09
N ALA A 39 16.57 -16.77 10.83
CA ALA A 39 16.06 -15.64 10.07
C ALA A 39 14.53 -15.73 9.91
N LEU A 40 13.99 -16.92 9.66
CA LEU A 40 12.57 -17.18 9.52
C LEU A 40 11.83 -16.94 10.83
N VAL A 41 12.37 -17.43 11.95
CA VAL A 41 11.84 -17.19 13.31
C VAL A 41 11.83 -15.70 13.65
N ILE A 42 12.94 -14.99 13.42
CA ILE A 42 13.04 -13.55 13.66
C ILE A 42 12.01 -12.80 12.81
N ASN A 43 11.91 -13.12 11.53
CA ASN A 43 10.97 -12.46 10.62
C ASN A 43 9.50 -12.70 11.00
N LEU A 44 9.19 -13.89 11.53
CA LEU A 44 7.84 -14.26 11.94
C LEU A 44 7.40 -13.63 13.26
N PHE A 45 8.33 -13.50 14.25
CA PHE A 45 7.99 -13.07 15.60
C PHE A 45 8.37 -11.63 15.94
N VAL A 46 9.42 -11.08 15.32
CA VAL A 46 9.97 -9.77 15.71
C VAL A 46 9.43 -8.64 14.83
N ILE A 47 9.08 -8.92 13.57
CA ILE A 47 8.65 -7.88 12.62
C ILE A 47 7.32 -8.28 11.96
N PRO A 48 6.20 -8.30 12.69
CA PRO A 48 4.91 -8.37 12.01
C PRO A 48 4.75 -7.07 11.20
N PRO A 49 4.58 -7.15 9.89
CA PRO A 49 4.38 -5.96 9.08
C PRO A 49 3.09 -5.27 9.51
N LYS A 50 3.18 -4.06 10.08
CA LYS A 50 2.01 -3.23 10.43
C LYS A 50 1.39 -2.65 9.15
N TYR A 51 0.80 -3.50 8.34
CA TYR A 51 0.13 -3.10 7.10
C TYR A 51 -1.05 -2.16 7.36
N GLU A 52 -1.75 -2.32 8.50
CA GLU A 52 -2.90 -1.51 8.87
C GLU A 52 -2.55 -0.01 8.91
N ASP A 53 -1.54 0.36 9.70
CA ASP A 53 -1.12 1.75 9.84
C ASP A 53 -0.59 2.32 8.51
N LYS A 54 0.14 1.51 7.76
CA LYS A 54 0.64 1.89 6.44
C LYS A 54 -0.47 2.16 5.45
N MET A 55 -1.46 1.26 5.36
CA MET A 55 -2.60 1.42 4.45
C MET A 55 -3.44 2.63 4.84
N TYR A 56 -3.70 2.82 6.14
CA TYR A 56 -4.44 3.98 6.62
C TYR A 56 -3.74 5.29 6.21
N ASN A 57 -2.47 5.44 6.57
CA ASN A 57 -1.70 6.65 6.28
C ASN A 57 -1.57 6.90 4.77
N HIS A 58 -1.39 5.86 3.96
CA HIS A 58 -1.36 5.98 2.50
C HIS A 58 -2.71 6.41 1.94
N SER A 59 -3.83 5.82 2.42
CA SER A 59 -5.17 6.21 1.97
C SER A 59 -5.47 7.66 2.31
N VAL A 60 -5.17 8.10 3.53
CA VAL A 60 -5.36 9.50 3.96
C VAL A 60 -4.53 10.44 3.10
N SER A 61 -3.24 10.16 2.91
CA SER A 61 -2.35 10.98 2.08
C SER A 61 -2.83 11.09 0.64
N ILE A 62 -3.17 9.95 0.00
CA ILE A 62 -3.65 9.94 -1.38
C ILE A 62 -4.96 10.70 -1.51
N THR A 63 -5.90 10.50 -0.57
CA THR A 63 -7.20 11.19 -0.58
C THR A 63 -7.03 12.70 -0.40
N SER A 64 -6.15 13.14 0.50
CA SER A 64 -5.83 14.56 0.69
C SER A 64 -5.26 15.19 -0.58
N ASP A 65 -4.35 14.49 -1.27
CA ASP A 65 -3.80 14.97 -2.55
C ASP A 65 -4.89 15.03 -3.64
N ILE A 66 -5.77 14.04 -3.71
CA ILE A 66 -6.91 14.03 -4.64
C ILE A 66 -7.83 15.22 -4.39
N PHE A 67 -8.19 15.48 -3.12
CA PHE A 67 -9.07 16.59 -2.76
C PHE A 67 -8.44 17.95 -3.05
N LYS A 68 -7.12 18.08 -2.82
CA LYS A 68 -6.38 19.28 -3.21
C LYS A 68 -6.51 19.54 -4.71
N TRP A 69 -6.32 18.52 -5.54
CA TRP A 69 -6.42 18.66 -6.98
C TRP A 69 -7.85 18.93 -7.45
N ILE A 70 -8.87 18.30 -6.85
CA ILE A 70 -10.27 18.60 -7.15
C ILE A 70 -10.58 20.08 -6.90
N ARG A 71 -10.10 20.64 -5.76
CA ARG A 71 -10.31 22.06 -5.45
C ARG A 71 -9.59 22.98 -6.44
N LEU A 72 -8.37 22.65 -6.84
CA LEU A 72 -7.62 23.42 -7.83
C LEU A 72 -8.30 23.41 -9.19
N GLU A 73 -8.80 22.26 -9.63
CA GLU A 73 -9.54 22.07 -10.87
C GLU A 73 -10.82 22.89 -10.89
N LEU A 74 -11.64 22.79 -9.85
CA LEU A 74 -12.91 23.54 -9.73
C LEU A 74 -12.70 25.05 -9.60
N ASN A 75 -11.52 25.51 -9.16
CA ASN A 75 -11.19 26.92 -9.09
C ASN A 75 -10.57 27.47 -10.39
N GLY A 76 -10.35 26.62 -11.41
CA GLY A 76 -9.69 27.03 -12.64
C GLY A 76 -8.24 27.50 -12.47
N ALA A 77 -7.62 27.17 -11.33
CA ALA A 77 -6.27 27.60 -10.96
C ALA A 77 -5.19 26.59 -11.37
N SER A 78 -5.55 25.63 -12.20
CA SER A 78 -4.71 24.49 -12.54
C SER A 78 -4.07 24.65 -13.92
N ASP A 79 -2.78 24.31 -14.02
CA ASP A 79 -2.11 24.12 -15.31
C ASP A 79 -2.36 22.70 -15.81
N ALA A 80 -3.10 22.59 -16.93
CA ALA A 80 -3.54 21.31 -17.51
C ALA A 80 -2.40 20.29 -17.70
N MET A 81 -1.17 20.75 -17.96
CA MET A 81 -0.04 19.86 -18.20
C MET A 81 0.53 19.29 -16.91
N SER A 82 0.56 20.08 -15.86
CA SER A 82 0.99 19.67 -14.51
C SER A 82 0.03 18.64 -13.93
N ILE A 83 -1.26 18.90 -14.01
CA ILE A 83 -2.31 18.01 -13.49
C ILE A 83 -2.26 16.62 -14.13
N ARG A 84 -2.12 16.53 -15.44
CA ARG A 84 -2.07 15.22 -16.12
C ARG A 84 -0.93 14.33 -15.63
N LYS A 85 0.21 14.92 -15.27
CA LYS A 85 1.34 14.19 -14.69
C LYS A 85 1.00 13.70 -13.29
N ASP A 86 0.43 14.57 -12.46
CA ASP A 86 0.12 14.26 -11.07
C ASP A 86 -1.05 13.29 -10.95
N VAL A 87 -2.05 13.38 -11.82
CA VAL A 87 -3.16 12.40 -11.90
C VAL A 87 -2.63 11.01 -12.26
N LYS A 88 -1.65 10.90 -13.17
CA LYS A 88 -1.00 9.60 -13.48
C LYS A 88 -0.20 9.05 -12.30
N GLU A 89 0.45 9.93 -11.54
CA GLU A 89 1.18 9.51 -10.33
C GLU A 89 0.20 9.04 -9.24
N LEU A 90 -0.89 9.77 -9.05
CA LEU A 90 -1.96 9.37 -8.13
C LEU A 90 -2.56 8.00 -8.52
N ASP A 91 -2.75 7.72 -9.80
CA ASP A 91 -3.21 6.39 -10.26
C ASP A 91 -2.29 5.28 -9.81
N LYS A 92 -0.98 5.45 -9.99
CA LYS A 92 0.02 4.47 -9.53
C LYS A 92 -0.02 4.28 -8.02
N ARG A 93 -0.21 5.37 -7.26
CA ARG A 93 -0.32 5.31 -5.80
C ARG A 93 -1.59 4.59 -5.35
N VAL A 94 -2.72 4.80 -6.02
CA VAL A 94 -3.99 4.09 -5.77
C VAL A 94 -3.83 2.60 -6.09
N GLN A 95 -3.23 2.24 -7.23
CA GLN A 95 -2.96 0.84 -7.59
C GLN A 95 -2.03 0.16 -6.57
N LYS A 96 -1.00 0.86 -6.09
CA LYS A 96 -0.12 0.36 -5.03
C LYS A 96 -0.90 0.10 -3.73
N LEU A 97 -1.82 0.98 -3.37
CA LEU A 97 -2.67 0.82 -2.20
C LEU A 97 -3.57 -0.43 -2.34
N GLU A 98 -4.15 -0.67 -3.51
CA GLU A 98 -4.95 -1.87 -3.81
C GLU A 98 -4.10 -3.15 -3.71
N THR A 99 -2.87 -3.11 -4.20
CA THR A 99 -1.92 -4.22 -4.09
C THR A 99 -1.56 -4.50 -2.62
N MET A 100 -1.29 -3.46 -1.83
CA MET A 100 -1.06 -3.62 -0.39
C MET A 100 -2.26 -4.24 0.33
N TYR A 101 -3.48 -3.88 -0.07
CA TYR A 101 -4.68 -4.50 0.48
C TYR A 101 -4.82 -5.97 0.10
N SER A 102 -4.47 -6.35 -1.14
CA SER A 102 -4.52 -7.77 -1.53
C SER A 102 -3.57 -8.61 -0.67
N TRP A 103 -2.36 -8.12 -0.40
CA TRP A 103 -1.44 -8.80 0.51
C TRP A 103 -1.98 -8.87 1.94
N PHE A 104 -2.52 -7.77 2.47
CA PHE A 104 -3.15 -7.76 3.80
C PHE A 104 -4.35 -8.72 3.90
N LYS A 105 -5.15 -8.83 2.84
CA LYS A 105 -6.28 -9.77 2.78
C LYS A 105 -5.83 -11.23 2.84
N GLU A 106 -4.72 -11.56 2.17
CA GLU A 106 -4.15 -12.90 2.08
C GLU A 106 -3.36 -13.28 3.33
N GLU A 107 -2.95 -12.28 4.12
CA GLU A 107 -2.23 -12.50 5.36
C GLU A 107 -3.10 -13.33 6.32
N ARG A 108 -2.65 -14.57 6.58
CA ARG A 108 -3.27 -15.46 7.56
C ARG A 108 -2.44 -15.42 8.84
N PRO A 109 -3.05 -15.19 9.98
CA PRO A 109 -2.35 -15.33 11.24
C PRO A 109 -2.00 -16.82 11.44
N TYR A 110 -0.73 -17.19 11.30
CA TYR A 110 -0.27 -18.57 11.38
C TYR A 110 -0.60 -19.26 12.72
N PHE A 111 -0.73 -18.49 13.79
CA PHE A 111 -0.94 -19.01 15.15
C PHE A 111 -2.22 -18.54 15.81
N ARG A 112 -3.04 -17.75 15.16
CA ARG A 112 -4.26 -17.18 15.76
C ARG A 112 -5.47 -17.45 14.90
N LYS A 113 -6.54 -17.94 15.51
CA LYS A 113 -7.84 -18.05 14.82
C LYS A 113 -8.29 -16.65 14.38
N THR A 114 -8.72 -16.53 13.13
CA THR A 114 -9.30 -15.29 12.60
C THR A 114 -10.47 -14.87 13.46
N THR A 115 -10.36 -13.75 14.15
CA THR A 115 -11.39 -13.21 15.02
C THR A 115 -12.39 -12.39 14.20
N TYR A 116 -13.62 -12.27 14.65
CA TYR A 116 -14.64 -11.38 14.06
C TYR A 116 -14.13 -9.95 13.88
N SER A 117 -13.33 -9.45 14.84
CA SER A 117 -12.64 -8.15 14.76
C SER A 117 -11.73 -8.05 13.55
N ASP A 118 -10.98 -9.11 13.20
CA ASP A 118 -10.05 -9.09 12.06
C ASP A 118 -10.81 -9.04 10.73
N LEU A 119 -11.92 -9.77 10.64
CA LEU A 119 -12.81 -9.71 9.47
C LEU A 119 -13.43 -8.31 9.30
N ARG A 120 -13.91 -7.71 10.41
CA ARG A 120 -14.45 -6.36 10.40
C ARG A 120 -13.43 -5.35 9.93
N LYS A 121 -12.17 -5.42 10.40
CA LYS A 121 -11.08 -4.57 9.94
C LYS A 121 -10.84 -4.72 8.43
N LYS A 122 -10.77 -5.95 7.92
CA LYS A 122 -10.59 -6.19 6.48
C LYS A 122 -11.70 -5.56 5.64
N ILE A 123 -12.94 -5.60 6.10
CA ILE A 123 -14.06 -4.96 5.43
C ILE A 123 -13.93 -3.43 5.47
N LEU A 124 -13.59 -2.84 6.63
CA LEU A 124 -13.40 -1.40 6.77
C LEU A 124 -12.28 -0.88 5.86
N PHE A 125 -11.14 -1.54 5.82
CA PHE A 125 -10.04 -1.17 4.92
C PHE A 125 -10.43 -1.30 3.45
N LYS A 126 -11.21 -2.34 3.09
CA LYS A 126 -11.75 -2.46 1.72
C LYS A 126 -12.61 -1.25 1.36
N GLN A 127 -13.52 -0.85 2.24
CA GLN A 127 -14.37 0.32 2.00
C GLN A 127 -13.56 1.61 1.88
N MET A 128 -12.58 1.82 2.74
CA MET A 128 -11.68 2.97 2.69
C MET A 128 -10.95 3.07 1.35
N ILE A 129 -10.41 1.97 0.86
CA ILE A 129 -9.70 1.93 -0.45
C ILE A 129 -10.66 2.17 -1.60
N LEU A 130 -11.87 1.59 -1.56
CA LEU A 130 -12.90 1.84 -2.56
C LEU A 130 -13.33 3.31 -2.59
N MET A 131 -13.43 3.98 -1.43
CA MET A 131 -13.71 5.40 -1.35
C MET A 131 -12.59 6.24 -1.97
N THR A 132 -11.33 5.94 -1.65
CA THR A 132 -10.16 6.59 -2.26
C THR A 132 -10.15 6.43 -3.79
N ARG A 133 -10.45 5.23 -4.28
CA ARG A 133 -10.56 4.98 -5.72
C ARG A 133 -11.69 5.76 -6.38
N LYS A 134 -12.86 5.83 -5.75
CA LYS A 134 -13.98 6.63 -6.25
C LYS A 134 -13.63 8.12 -6.32
N ALA A 135 -12.97 8.66 -5.29
CA ALA A 135 -12.47 10.04 -5.30
C ALA A 135 -11.49 10.27 -6.46
N TYR A 136 -10.57 9.33 -6.71
CA TYR A 136 -9.67 9.39 -7.87
C TYR A 136 -10.43 9.39 -9.20
N ILE A 137 -11.47 8.57 -9.37
CA ILE A 137 -12.29 8.54 -10.57
C ILE A 137 -12.98 9.90 -10.81
N VAL A 138 -13.47 10.54 -9.75
CA VAL A 138 -14.05 11.89 -9.83
C VAL A 138 -13.01 12.88 -10.33
N LEU A 139 -11.81 12.92 -9.76
CA LEU A 139 -10.71 13.79 -10.22
C LEU A 139 -10.36 13.52 -11.70
N SER A 140 -10.23 12.25 -12.08
CA SER A 140 -9.91 11.86 -13.46
C SER A 140 -10.98 12.32 -14.46
N ASN A 141 -12.26 12.23 -14.08
CA ASN A 141 -13.36 12.71 -14.90
C ASN A 141 -13.39 14.24 -14.99
N LEU A 142 -13.16 14.94 -13.88
CA LEU A 142 -13.03 16.40 -13.88
C LEU A 142 -11.93 16.85 -14.84
N ASN A 143 -10.74 16.28 -14.73
CA ASN A 143 -9.62 16.60 -15.61
C ASN A 143 -9.92 16.32 -17.11
N ARG A 144 -10.72 15.29 -17.40
CA ARG A 144 -11.14 15.00 -18.79
C ARG A 144 -12.12 16.02 -19.31
N LEU A 145 -12.99 16.54 -18.45
CA LEU A 145 -14.05 17.50 -18.80
C LEU A 145 -13.62 18.96 -18.70
N GLU A 146 -12.34 19.24 -18.36
CA GLU A 146 -11.82 20.61 -18.16
C GLU A 146 -12.17 21.56 -19.31
N ASN A 147 -12.11 21.10 -20.56
CA ASN A 147 -12.45 21.91 -21.71
C ASN A 147 -13.96 22.20 -21.83
N ASP A 148 -14.79 21.31 -21.31
CA ASP A 148 -16.25 21.43 -21.38
C ASP A 148 -16.79 22.38 -20.30
N TYR A 149 -16.08 22.50 -19.16
CA TYR A 149 -16.45 23.44 -18.07
C TYR A 149 -16.38 24.92 -18.46
N LYS A 150 -15.61 25.28 -19.48
CA LYS A 150 -15.53 26.67 -19.98
C LYS A 150 -16.84 27.18 -20.54
N TYR A 151 -17.78 26.30 -20.85
CA TYR A 151 -19.11 26.64 -21.40
C TYR A 151 -20.23 26.53 -20.36
N VAL A 152 -19.89 26.20 -19.10
CA VAL A 152 -20.86 26.04 -18.00
C VAL A 152 -21.00 27.36 -17.24
N SER A 153 -22.24 27.68 -16.82
CA SER A 153 -22.49 28.92 -16.09
C SER A 153 -21.77 28.93 -14.72
N ASP A 154 -21.32 30.12 -14.30
CA ASP A 154 -20.63 30.30 -13.00
C ASP A 154 -21.47 29.84 -11.81
N ASP A 155 -22.80 30.03 -11.87
CA ASP A 155 -23.72 29.59 -10.83
C ASP A 155 -23.71 28.05 -10.67
N PHE A 156 -23.74 27.33 -11.76
CA PHE A 156 -23.67 25.87 -11.74
C PHE A 156 -22.30 25.37 -11.21
N THR A 157 -21.22 26.00 -11.62
CA THR A 157 -19.87 25.68 -11.13
C THR A 157 -19.73 25.93 -9.63
N ASN A 158 -20.30 27.03 -9.12
CA ASN A 158 -20.31 27.34 -7.69
C ASN A 158 -21.12 26.30 -6.89
N ARG A 159 -22.27 25.87 -7.40
CA ARG A 159 -23.06 24.81 -6.76
C ARG A 159 -22.31 23.50 -6.69
N ILE A 160 -21.66 23.06 -7.79
CA ILE A 160 -20.82 21.86 -7.78
C ILE A 160 -19.70 21.99 -6.74
N ARG A 161 -19.07 23.15 -6.64
CA ARG A 161 -18.00 23.39 -5.66
C ARG A 161 -18.48 23.18 -4.23
N ILE A 162 -19.61 23.76 -3.87
CA ILE A 162 -20.20 23.62 -2.53
C ILE A 162 -20.53 22.15 -2.23
N GLU A 163 -21.18 21.46 -3.15
CA GLU A 163 -21.55 20.04 -3.00
C GLU A 163 -20.31 19.14 -2.87
N MET A 164 -19.26 19.42 -3.66
CA MET A 164 -18.01 18.69 -3.59
C MET A 164 -17.26 18.94 -2.29
N ASP A 165 -17.23 20.16 -1.76
CA ASP A 165 -16.60 20.45 -0.46
C ASP A 165 -17.35 19.73 0.67
N GLN A 166 -18.67 19.66 0.65
CA GLN A 166 -19.46 18.89 1.60
C GLN A 166 -19.14 17.38 1.50
N LEU A 167 -19.09 16.83 0.29
CA LEU A 167 -18.76 15.43 0.06
C LEU A 167 -17.35 15.09 0.58
N MET A 168 -16.37 15.97 0.35
CA MET A 168 -15.00 15.80 0.84
C MET A 168 -14.94 15.85 2.37
N ALA A 169 -15.69 16.74 3.00
CA ALA A 169 -15.78 16.81 4.47
C ALA A 169 -16.38 15.51 5.07
N TYR A 170 -17.45 14.99 4.49
CA TYR A 170 -18.02 13.68 4.90
C TYR A 170 -17.04 12.54 4.73
N HIS A 171 -16.27 12.53 3.63
CA HIS A 171 -15.26 11.52 3.37
C HIS A 171 -14.16 11.53 4.44
N GLU A 172 -13.67 12.72 4.82
CA GLU A 172 -12.67 12.88 5.89
C GLU A 172 -13.22 12.41 7.24
N GLN A 173 -14.47 12.72 7.57
CA GLN A 173 -15.13 12.23 8.79
C GLN A 173 -15.20 10.70 8.85
N VAL A 174 -15.53 10.05 7.72
CA VAL A 174 -15.55 8.58 7.67
C VAL A 174 -14.16 8.00 7.94
N PHE A 175 -13.10 8.61 7.41
CA PHE A 175 -11.73 8.16 7.68
C PHE A 175 -11.36 8.31 9.16
N LEU A 176 -11.75 9.40 9.80
CA LEU A 176 -11.52 9.62 11.23
C LEU A 176 -12.30 8.60 12.09
N LYS A 177 -13.53 8.26 11.71
CA LYS A 177 -14.32 7.19 12.38
C LYS A 177 -13.64 5.81 12.22
N ILE A 178 -13.11 5.50 11.04
CA ILE A 178 -12.37 4.23 10.80
C ILE A 178 -11.11 4.17 11.66
N ALA A 179 -10.41 5.29 11.85
CA ALA A 179 -9.24 5.37 12.71
C ALA A 179 -9.54 5.31 14.23
N GLY A 180 -10.83 5.31 14.62
CA GLY A 180 -11.23 5.38 16.01
C GLY A 180 -10.93 6.74 16.69
N LYS A 181 -10.71 7.78 15.88
CA LYS A 181 -10.41 9.15 16.37
C LYS A 181 -11.67 9.99 16.62
N MET A 182 -12.84 9.47 16.26
CA MET A 182 -14.14 10.08 16.61
C MET A 182 -14.94 9.10 17.45
N PRO A 183 -15.68 9.58 18.48
CA PRO A 183 -16.58 8.74 19.25
C PRO A 183 -17.68 8.16 18.34
N PRO A 184 -18.17 6.95 18.59
CA PRO A 184 -19.38 6.44 17.96
C PRO A 184 -20.55 7.33 18.39
N GLU A 185 -21.33 7.80 17.45
CA GLU A 185 -22.63 8.45 17.71
C GLU A 185 -23.61 7.40 18.13
#